data_174406fa0b248f5012b43c703ca077f6
#
_entry.id   174406fa0b248f5012b43c703ca077f6
#
_cell.length_a   1.000
_cell.length_b   1.000
_cell.length_c   1.000
_cell.angle_alpha   90.00
_cell.angle_beta   90.00
_cell.angle_gamma   90.00
#
_symmetry.space_group_name_H-M   'P 1'
#
loop_
_entity.id
_entity.type
_entity.pdbx_description
1 polymer ?
#
loop_
_entity_poly.entity_id
_entity_poly.type
_entity_poly.pdbx_seq_one_letter_code
_entity_poly.pdbx_strand_id
1 'polypeptide(L)'
;MAGLVPAIHVLQNPHMAGGWVYILTNRPNGILYVGVTNDLVRRIYEHRSGFVDGFTKRHGLKRLIYFEQFDGIRDAIQREHNIKHWSRAWKVRKIIAMNPNWDDLFDTITK
;
A
#
# COMPACT_ATOMS: atom_id res chain seq x y z
N MET A 1 14.45 8.56 3.22
CA MET A 1 13.26 9.10 3.84
C MET A 1 12.95 8.37 5.13
N ALA A 2 12.70 9.12 6.18
CA ALA A 2 12.52 8.56 7.51
C ALA A 2 11.34 7.57 7.60
N GLY A 3 10.33 7.70 6.75
CA GLY A 3 9.13 6.87 6.81
C GLY A 3 9.37 5.40 6.50
N LEU A 4 10.34 5.08 5.64
CA LEU A 4 10.57 3.67 5.29
C LEU A 4 11.24 2.89 6.41
N VAL A 5 12.18 3.50 7.12
CA VAL A 5 12.87 2.82 8.21
C VAL A 5 11.91 2.48 9.35
N PRO A 6 11.09 3.42 9.83
CA PRO A 6 10.06 3.06 10.82
C PRO A 6 9.07 2.00 10.32
N ALA A 7 8.69 2.05 9.04
CA ALA A 7 7.77 1.07 8.47
C ALA A 7 8.36 -0.34 8.51
N ILE A 8 9.61 -0.50 8.12
CA ILE A 8 10.29 -1.80 8.16
C ILE A 8 10.40 -2.29 9.60
N HIS A 9 10.72 -1.40 10.52
CA HIS A 9 10.82 -1.75 11.93
C HIS A 9 9.47 -2.27 12.47
N VAL A 10 8.38 -1.59 12.13
CA VAL A 10 7.04 -2.01 12.55
C VAL A 10 6.69 -3.38 11.99
N LEU A 11 7.05 -3.65 10.74
CA LEU A 11 6.79 -4.96 10.13
C LEU A 11 7.55 -6.09 10.82
N GLN A 12 8.69 -5.81 11.41
CA GLN A 12 9.47 -6.78 12.16
C GLN A 12 8.92 -7.01 13.56
N ASN A 13 7.95 -6.21 13.99
CA ASN A 13 7.33 -6.29 15.29
C ASN A 13 5.82 -6.50 15.14
N PRO A 14 5.38 -7.76 15.02
CA PRO A 14 3.98 -8.06 14.71
C PRO A 14 2.98 -7.64 15.78
N HIS A 15 3.46 -7.29 16.98
CA HIS A 15 2.58 -6.86 18.06
C HIS A 15 2.32 -5.36 18.08
N MET A 16 3.00 -4.59 17.22
CA MET A 16 2.72 -3.16 17.14
C MET A 16 1.41 -2.95 16.39
N ALA A 17 0.43 -2.41 17.12
CA ALA A 17 -0.85 -2.05 16.53
C ALA A 17 -0.65 -0.90 15.55
N GLY A 18 -1.49 -0.86 14.52
CA GLY A 18 -1.44 0.23 13.57
C GLY A 18 -2.31 -0.02 12.39
N GLY A 19 -2.21 0.89 11.45
CA GLY A 19 -2.90 0.79 10.18
C GLY A 19 -1.99 1.20 9.05
N TRP A 20 -2.32 0.73 7.87
CA TRP A 20 -1.54 0.96 6.67
C TRP A 20 -2.45 1.36 5.54
N VAL A 21 -2.07 2.42 4.82
CA VAL A 21 -2.68 2.73 3.53
C VAL A 21 -1.71 2.23 2.47
N TYR A 22 -2.24 1.62 1.42
CA TYR A 22 -1.40 1.09 0.35
C TYR A 22 -2.03 1.36 -1.00
N ILE A 23 -1.20 1.36 -2.04
CA ILE A 23 -1.67 1.49 -3.42
C ILE A 23 -1.10 0.33 -4.22
N LEU A 24 -1.98 -0.35 -4.94
CA LEU A 24 -1.63 -1.43 -5.87
C LEU A 24 -1.81 -0.98 -7.30
N THR A 25 -1.05 -1.58 -8.20
CA THR A 25 -1.20 -1.39 -9.64
C THR A 25 -0.93 -2.71 -10.35
N ASN A 26 -1.26 -2.75 -11.63
CA ASN A 26 -0.93 -3.89 -12.49
C ASN A 26 0.41 -3.71 -13.20
N ARG A 27 0.82 -2.47 -13.44
CA ARG A 27 2.06 -2.16 -14.15
C ARG A 27 2.40 -0.69 -13.93
N PRO A 28 3.63 -0.26 -14.26
CA PRO A 28 3.96 1.18 -14.21
C PRO A 28 2.95 2.00 -14.99
N ASN A 29 2.50 3.09 -14.40
CA ASN A 29 1.48 3.97 -14.97
C ASN A 29 0.14 3.28 -15.23
N GLY A 30 -0.11 2.16 -14.57
CA GLY A 30 -1.33 1.38 -14.74
C GLY A 30 -2.48 1.84 -13.86
N ILE A 31 -3.42 0.91 -13.66
CA ILE A 31 -4.61 1.13 -12.83
C ILE A 31 -4.17 1.23 -11.36
N LEU A 32 -4.80 2.13 -10.61
CA LEU A 32 -4.50 2.33 -9.20
C LEU A 32 -5.65 1.83 -8.32
N TYR A 33 -5.30 1.16 -7.24
CA TYR A 33 -6.24 0.76 -6.20
C TYR A 33 -5.69 1.20 -4.84
N VAL A 34 -6.47 1.96 -4.11
CA VAL A 34 -6.11 2.43 -2.77
C VAL A 34 -6.83 1.58 -1.74
N GLY A 35 -6.10 1.03 -0.78
CA GLY A 35 -6.66 0.19 0.25
C GLY A 35 -6.12 0.54 1.64
N VAL A 36 -6.73 -0.03 2.66
CA VAL A 36 -6.34 0.14 4.06
C VAL A 36 -6.37 -1.22 4.74
N THR A 37 -5.42 -1.45 5.64
CA THR A 37 -5.34 -2.72 6.37
C THR A 37 -4.62 -2.50 7.71
N ASN A 38 -4.84 -3.41 8.63
CA ASN A 38 -4.06 -3.46 9.87
C ASN A 38 -2.88 -4.43 9.79
N ASP A 39 -2.70 -5.10 8.64
CA ASP A 39 -1.63 -6.07 8.44
C ASP A 39 -1.20 -6.04 6.98
N LEU A 40 -0.20 -5.19 6.68
CA LEU A 40 0.19 -4.92 5.30
C LEU A 40 0.72 -6.17 4.61
N VAL A 41 1.63 -6.90 5.23
CA VAL A 41 2.26 -8.06 4.61
C VAL A 41 1.20 -9.11 4.24
N ARG A 42 0.33 -9.43 5.19
CA ARG A 42 -0.73 -10.41 4.94
C ARG A 42 -1.66 -9.94 3.83
N ARG A 43 -2.07 -8.67 3.87
CA ARG A 43 -3.03 -8.15 2.89
C ARG A 43 -2.47 -8.16 1.48
N ILE A 44 -1.21 -7.75 1.32
CA ILE A 44 -0.57 -7.77 -0.01
C ILE A 44 -0.39 -9.21 -0.49
N TYR A 45 -0.02 -10.11 0.41
CA TYR A 45 0.07 -11.53 0.07
C TYR A 45 -1.28 -12.06 -0.44
N GLU A 46 -2.37 -11.70 0.24
CA GLU A 46 -3.72 -12.11 -0.18
C GLU A 46 -4.08 -11.59 -1.56
N HIS A 47 -3.74 -10.35 -1.85
CA HIS A 47 -3.96 -9.78 -3.19
C HIS A 47 -3.14 -10.52 -4.24
N ARG A 48 -1.87 -10.80 -3.96
CA ARG A 48 -0.98 -11.48 -4.90
C ARG A 48 -1.43 -12.92 -5.15
N SER A 49 -2.00 -13.56 -4.15
CA SER A 49 -2.46 -14.95 -4.23
C SER A 49 -3.87 -15.08 -4.81
N GLY A 50 -4.54 -13.95 -5.08
CA GLY A 50 -5.89 -13.97 -5.63
C GLY A 50 -6.96 -14.31 -4.62
N PHE A 51 -6.68 -14.20 -3.33
CA PHE A 51 -7.67 -14.49 -2.27
C PHE A 51 -8.65 -13.35 -2.05
N VAL A 52 -8.35 -12.15 -2.56
CA VAL A 52 -9.24 -11.00 -2.45
C VAL A 52 -10.02 -10.88 -3.74
N ASP A 53 -11.33 -11.11 -3.65
CA ASP A 53 -12.20 -11.00 -4.83
C ASP A 53 -12.46 -9.55 -5.21
N GLY A 54 -12.95 -9.37 -6.42
CA GLY A 54 -13.41 -8.08 -6.89
C GLY A 54 -12.43 -7.40 -7.81
N PHE A 55 -12.35 -6.08 -7.68
CA PHE A 55 -11.62 -5.22 -8.63
C PHE A 55 -10.16 -5.59 -8.77
N THR A 56 -9.45 -5.80 -7.66
CA THR A 56 -8.01 -6.07 -7.69
C THR A 56 -7.70 -7.40 -8.37
N LYS A 57 -8.50 -8.43 -8.10
CA LYS A 57 -8.33 -9.74 -8.72
C LYS A 57 -8.65 -9.67 -10.21
N ARG A 58 -9.75 -9.02 -10.55
CA ARG A 58 -10.24 -8.91 -11.92
C ARG A 58 -9.26 -8.19 -12.82
N HIS A 59 -8.55 -7.19 -12.29
CA HIS A 59 -7.60 -6.39 -13.07
C HIS A 59 -6.14 -6.76 -12.82
N GLY A 60 -5.87 -7.79 -12.04
CA GLY A 60 -4.51 -8.24 -11.79
C GLY A 60 -3.65 -7.23 -11.04
N LEU A 61 -4.21 -6.53 -10.07
CA LEU A 61 -3.50 -5.51 -9.30
C LEU A 61 -2.73 -6.16 -8.16
N LYS A 62 -1.50 -6.57 -8.43
CA LYS A 62 -0.67 -7.34 -7.51
C LYS A 62 0.63 -6.64 -7.13
N ARG A 63 0.96 -5.53 -7.77
CA ARG A 63 2.20 -4.79 -7.53
C ARG A 63 1.97 -3.73 -6.47
N LEU A 64 2.69 -3.82 -5.35
CA LEU A 64 2.63 -2.82 -4.28
C LEU A 64 3.57 -1.68 -4.64
N ILE A 65 3.03 -0.48 -4.85
CA ILE A 65 3.84 0.66 -5.30
C ILE A 65 3.92 1.79 -4.29
N TYR A 66 3.12 1.74 -3.21
CA TYR A 66 3.08 2.81 -2.22
C TYR A 66 2.47 2.30 -0.93
N PHE A 67 2.98 2.77 0.21
CA PHE A 67 2.34 2.51 1.49
C PHE A 67 2.69 3.61 2.49
N GLU A 68 1.81 3.79 3.47
CA GLU A 68 2.00 4.68 4.61
C GLU A 68 1.58 3.93 5.86
N GLN A 69 2.32 4.11 6.94
CA GLN A 69 2.02 3.48 8.23
C GLN A 69 1.48 4.53 9.20
N PHE A 70 0.48 4.14 9.99
CA PHE A 70 -0.13 4.98 11.02
C PHE A 70 -0.18 4.23 12.33
N ASP A 71 -0.13 4.95 13.45
CA ASP A 71 -0.17 4.33 14.77
C ASP A 71 -1.52 3.65 15.05
N GLY A 72 -2.60 4.23 14.52
CA GLY A 72 -3.95 3.71 14.71
C GLY A 72 -4.67 3.46 13.39
N ILE A 73 -5.54 2.45 13.40
CA ILE A 73 -6.30 2.09 12.21
C ILE A 73 -7.26 3.21 11.78
N ARG A 74 -7.77 3.99 12.72
CA ARG A 74 -8.69 5.08 12.38
C ARG A 74 -8.04 6.14 11.51
N ASP A 75 -6.79 6.50 11.84
CA ASP A 75 -6.04 7.48 11.04
C ASP A 75 -5.76 6.93 9.65
N ALA A 76 -5.43 5.64 9.57
CA ALA A 76 -5.21 5.00 8.28
C ALA A 76 -6.50 4.99 7.43
N ILE A 77 -7.63 4.70 8.03
CA ILE A 77 -8.93 4.71 7.33
C ILE A 77 -9.24 6.10 6.80
N GLN A 78 -9.04 7.14 7.62
CA GLN A 78 -9.28 8.52 7.19
C GLN A 78 -8.35 8.88 6.03
N ARG A 79 -7.08 8.49 6.12
CA ARG A 79 -6.12 8.77 5.06
C ARG A 79 -6.48 8.05 3.76
N GLU A 80 -6.88 6.79 3.85
CA GLU A 80 -7.31 6.01 2.69
C GLU A 80 -8.49 6.70 2.00
N HIS A 81 -9.46 7.15 2.79
CA HIS A 81 -10.60 7.88 2.26
C HIS A 81 -10.15 9.13 1.51
N ASN A 82 -9.25 9.89 2.09
CA ASN A 82 -8.74 11.12 1.47
C ASN A 82 -8.03 10.83 0.16
N ILE A 83 -7.09 9.88 0.17
CA ILE A 83 -6.31 9.54 -1.02
C ILE A 83 -7.21 8.99 -2.12
N LYS A 84 -8.18 8.18 -1.74
CA LYS A 84 -9.10 7.58 -2.71
C LYS A 84 -9.84 8.64 -3.52
N HIS A 85 -10.09 9.82 -2.94
CA HIS A 85 -10.80 10.92 -3.59
C HIS A 85 -9.89 11.92 -4.29
N TRP A 86 -8.57 11.76 -4.20
CA TRP A 86 -7.63 12.60 -4.95
C TRP A 86 -7.75 12.30 -6.44
N SER A 87 -7.37 13.28 -7.27
CA SER A 87 -7.19 13.04 -8.69
C SER A 87 -6.09 12.02 -8.93
N ARG A 88 -6.11 11.40 -10.10
CA ARG A 88 -5.03 10.49 -10.47
C ARG A 88 -3.67 11.18 -10.44
N ALA A 89 -3.59 12.41 -10.91
CA ALA A 89 -2.33 13.15 -10.92
C ALA A 89 -1.74 13.32 -9.52
N TRP A 90 -2.58 13.58 -8.53
CA TRP A 90 -2.12 13.71 -7.14
C TRP A 90 -1.65 12.37 -6.58
N LYS A 91 -2.36 11.29 -6.87
CA LYS A 91 -1.93 9.95 -6.46
C LYS A 91 -0.57 9.61 -7.07
N VAL A 92 -0.42 9.85 -8.36
CA VAL A 92 0.84 9.57 -9.08
C VAL A 92 1.98 10.38 -8.49
N ARG A 93 1.75 11.65 -8.20
CA ARG A 93 2.77 12.51 -7.59
C ARG A 93 3.26 11.92 -6.26
N LYS A 94 2.32 11.43 -5.46
CA LYS A 94 2.66 10.84 -4.16
C LYS A 94 3.45 9.53 -4.34
N ILE A 95 3.06 8.72 -5.31
CA ILE A 95 3.76 7.48 -5.63
C ILE A 95 5.19 7.78 -6.05
N ILE A 96 5.38 8.71 -6.98
CA ILE A 96 6.70 9.02 -7.52
C ILE A 96 7.64 9.57 -6.44
N ALA A 97 7.10 10.33 -5.47
CA ALA A 97 7.91 10.85 -4.37
C ALA A 97 8.53 9.74 -3.54
N MET A 98 7.87 8.60 -3.42
CA MET A 98 8.35 7.46 -2.67
C MET A 98 9.04 6.42 -3.56
N ASN A 99 8.54 6.24 -4.77
CA ASN A 99 8.87 5.10 -5.63
C ASN A 99 8.85 5.55 -7.10
N PRO A 100 9.88 6.31 -7.54
CA PRO A 100 9.86 6.92 -8.86
C PRO A 100 9.78 5.94 -10.03
N ASN A 101 10.21 4.70 -9.81
CA ASN A 101 10.24 3.70 -10.89
C ASN A 101 9.05 2.74 -10.85
N TRP A 102 8.11 2.93 -9.91
CA TRP A 102 6.95 2.05 -9.74
C TRP A 102 7.35 0.60 -9.49
N ASP A 103 8.43 0.41 -8.73
CA ASP A 103 8.88 -0.92 -8.36
C ASP A 103 7.87 -1.61 -7.45
N ASP A 104 7.84 -2.94 -7.50
CA ASP A 104 7.04 -3.71 -6.56
C ASP A 104 7.75 -3.74 -5.21
N LEU A 105 7.17 -3.11 -4.21
CA LEU A 105 7.76 -2.94 -2.89
C LEU A 105 7.51 -4.14 -1.97
N PHE A 106 6.91 -5.22 -2.47
CA PHE A 106 6.57 -6.36 -1.63
C PHE A 106 7.82 -6.96 -0.97
N ASP A 107 8.90 -7.10 -1.73
CA ASP A 107 10.14 -7.62 -1.17
C ASP A 107 10.73 -6.70 -0.10
N THR A 108 10.49 -5.40 -0.21
CA THR A 108 10.94 -4.43 0.79
C THR A 108 10.26 -4.65 2.13
N ILE A 109 8.95 -4.96 2.12
CA ILE A 109 8.19 -5.11 3.37
C ILE A 109 8.29 -6.52 3.95
N THR A 110 8.83 -7.48 3.22
CA THR A 110 8.92 -8.87 3.68
C THR A 110 10.32 -9.30 4.10
N LYS A 111 11.29 -8.41 4.04
CA LYS A 111 12.66 -8.70 4.46
C LYS A 111 12.85 -8.62 5.95
#